data_84e820a62490b3a55da713598fe75ccd
#
_entry.id   84e820a62490b3a55da713598fe75ccd
#
_cell.length_a   1.000
_cell.length_b   1.000
_cell.length_c   1.000
_cell.angle_alpha   90.00
_cell.angle_beta   90.00
_cell.angle_gamma   90.00
#
_symmetry.space_group_name_H-M   'P 1'
#
loop_
_entity.id
_entity.type
_entity.pdbx_description
1 polymer ?
#
loop_
_entity_poly.entity_id
_entity_poly.type
_entity_poly.pdbx_seq_one_letter_code
_entity_poly.pdbx_strand_id
1 'polypeptide(L)'
;GEVAVFSKDGSLVQTLPVKGKAHSLAVIRGKLVASTDLGIVHCFSVGEKEPFHVKPATLTPFPKNDDLARQALASTKAAKGYCLVIGAKEAALAASIARLSDLRVVVSADKDEGVAKLKRDLANAGLYGNEIVIHERNQFPTLPYADHIFNLIVNPLRSIPEAELLRLLQP
;
A
#
# COMPACT_ATOMS: atom_id res chain seq x y z
N GLY A 1 -1.72 -25.13 14.68
CA GLY A 1 -0.47 -25.72 14.17
C GLY A 1 0.69 -25.54 15.13
N GLU A 2 1.83 -26.01 14.73
CA GLU A 2 3.04 -25.97 15.53
C GLU A 2 4.28 -25.83 14.63
N VAL A 3 5.36 -25.34 15.21
CA VAL A 3 6.70 -25.30 14.61
C VAL A 3 7.62 -26.13 15.49
N ALA A 4 8.20 -27.18 14.93
CA ALA A 4 9.14 -28.06 15.64
C ALA A 4 10.58 -27.57 15.42
N VAL A 5 11.35 -27.50 16.49
CA VAL A 5 12.77 -27.15 16.48
C VAL A 5 13.59 -28.40 16.79
N PHE A 6 14.51 -28.73 15.91
CA PHE A 6 15.41 -29.88 16.04
C PHE A 6 16.84 -29.43 16.26
N SER A 7 17.60 -30.21 17.01
CA SER A 7 19.05 -30.09 17.10
C SER A 7 19.73 -30.64 15.84
N LYS A 8 21.06 -30.46 15.74
CA LYS A 8 21.85 -30.93 14.60
C LYS A 8 21.89 -32.46 14.44
N ASP A 9 21.69 -33.20 15.52
CA ASP A 9 21.61 -34.66 15.54
C ASP A 9 20.20 -35.21 15.24
N GLY A 10 19.23 -34.32 14.97
CA GLY A 10 17.85 -34.66 14.62
C GLY A 10 16.92 -34.86 15.83
N SER A 11 17.38 -34.62 17.06
CA SER A 11 16.55 -34.71 18.24
C SER A 11 15.61 -33.51 18.35
N LEU A 12 14.33 -33.74 18.69
CA LEU A 12 13.37 -32.68 18.92
C LEU A 12 13.76 -31.89 20.18
N VAL A 13 14.03 -30.61 20.01
CA VAL A 13 14.40 -29.70 21.12
C VAL A 13 13.17 -29.05 21.72
N GLN A 14 12.27 -28.53 20.87
CA GLN A 14 11.09 -27.79 21.31
C GLN A 14 10.00 -27.78 20.25
N THR A 15 8.76 -27.69 20.67
CA THR A 15 7.61 -27.41 19.81
C THR A 15 6.99 -26.09 20.23
N LEU A 16 6.77 -25.20 19.25
CA LEU A 16 6.23 -23.86 19.43
C LEU A 16 4.84 -23.80 18.82
N PRO A 17 3.77 -23.53 19.61
CA PRO A 17 2.42 -23.48 19.09
C PRO A 17 2.20 -22.22 18.26
N VAL A 18 1.48 -22.38 17.14
CA VAL A 18 1.05 -21.27 16.26
C VAL A 18 -0.44 -21.39 15.96
N LYS A 19 -1.10 -20.26 15.78
CA LYS A 19 -2.49 -20.25 15.28
C LYS A 19 -2.47 -20.40 13.75
N GLY A 20 -3.14 -21.43 13.24
CA GLY A 20 -3.14 -21.79 11.82
C GLY A 20 -1.95 -22.69 11.44
N LYS A 21 -1.76 -22.92 10.16
CA LYS A 21 -0.66 -23.70 9.58
C LYS A 21 0.50 -22.79 9.24
N ALA A 22 1.71 -23.10 9.72
CA ALA A 22 2.92 -22.35 9.37
C ALA A 22 3.25 -22.54 7.88
N HIS A 23 3.43 -21.46 7.14
CA HIS A 23 3.81 -21.45 5.73
C HIS A 23 5.27 -21.05 5.51
N SER A 24 5.77 -20.10 6.30
CA SER A 24 7.14 -19.60 6.17
C SER A 24 7.77 -19.42 7.53
N LEU A 25 9.07 -19.69 7.58
CA LEU A 25 9.92 -19.55 8.75
C LEU A 25 11.11 -18.68 8.40
N ALA A 26 11.52 -17.80 9.31
CA ALA A 26 12.72 -17.01 9.21
C ALA A 26 13.40 -16.89 10.59
N VAL A 27 14.73 -16.94 10.61
CA VAL A 27 15.50 -16.68 11.82
C VAL A 27 16.28 -15.39 11.62
N ILE A 28 16.00 -14.40 12.48
CA ILE A 28 16.63 -13.08 12.40
C ILE A 28 17.08 -12.66 13.82
N ARG A 29 18.36 -12.41 13.97
CA ARG A 29 18.94 -11.91 15.25
C ARG A 29 18.51 -12.73 16.47
N GLY A 30 18.55 -14.06 16.35
CA GLY A 30 18.17 -14.98 17.44
C GLY A 30 16.67 -15.09 17.70
N LYS A 31 15.82 -14.56 16.83
CA LYS A 31 14.38 -14.71 16.89
C LYS A 31 13.90 -15.59 15.75
N LEU A 32 12.94 -16.47 16.05
CA LEU A 32 12.23 -17.26 15.05
C LEU A 32 10.90 -16.57 14.71
N VAL A 33 10.70 -16.30 13.45
CA VAL A 33 9.45 -15.70 12.92
C VAL A 33 8.74 -16.75 12.09
N ALA A 34 7.44 -16.95 12.33
CA ALA A 34 6.59 -17.87 11.59
C ALA A 34 5.34 -17.14 11.08
N SER A 35 5.08 -17.21 9.77
CA SER A 35 3.82 -16.74 9.19
C SER A 35 2.87 -17.89 8.96
N THR A 36 1.55 -17.65 9.10
CA THR A 36 0.53 -18.69 8.97
C THR A 36 -0.51 -18.38 7.90
N ASP A 37 -1.27 -19.39 7.49
CA ASP A 37 -2.39 -19.29 6.56
C ASP A 37 -3.54 -18.38 7.02
N LEU A 38 -3.58 -18.08 8.31
CA LEU A 38 -4.53 -17.12 8.89
C LEU A 38 -4.05 -15.66 8.84
N GLY A 39 -2.94 -15.38 8.16
CA GLY A 39 -2.35 -14.03 8.09
C GLY A 39 -1.69 -13.57 9.40
N ILE A 40 -1.44 -14.50 10.35
CA ILE A 40 -0.81 -14.20 11.63
C ILE A 40 0.70 -14.40 11.52
N VAL A 41 1.45 -13.49 12.10
CA VAL A 41 2.91 -13.60 12.24
C VAL A 41 3.25 -13.81 13.71
N HIS A 42 3.85 -14.96 14.02
CA HIS A 42 4.37 -15.28 15.34
C HIS A 42 5.85 -14.95 15.41
N CYS A 43 6.30 -14.40 16.52
CA CYS A 43 7.72 -14.12 16.77
C CYS A 43 8.11 -14.74 18.11
N PHE A 44 9.04 -15.68 18.08
CA PHE A 44 9.58 -16.36 19.25
C PHE A 44 10.99 -15.86 19.53
N SER A 45 11.29 -15.63 20.82
CA SER A 45 12.62 -15.21 21.27
C SER A 45 13.04 -16.01 22.51
N VAL A 46 14.34 -16.12 22.75
CA VAL A 46 14.86 -16.70 23.99
C VAL A 46 14.63 -15.72 25.14
N GLY A 47 14.18 -16.24 26.29
CA GLY A 47 13.90 -15.48 27.51
C GLY A 47 12.42 -15.19 27.71
N GLU A 48 12.03 -14.99 28.97
CA GLU A 48 10.68 -14.59 29.34
C GLU A 48 10.47 -13.13 28.96
N LYS A 49 9.66 -12.90 27.94
CA LYS A 49 9.11 -11.57 27.62
C LYS A 49 7.61 -11.69 27.50
N GLU A 50 6.92 -10.80 28.18
CA GLU A 50 5.48 -10.64 28.00
C GLU A 50 5.17 -10.45 26.51
N PRO A 51 4.11 -11.10 25.98
CA PRO A 51 3.70 -10.90 24.60
C PRO A 51 3.42 -9.42 24.36
N PHE A 52 4.11 -8.83 23.40
CA PHE A 52 3.85 -7.46 22.99
C PHE A 52 2.67 -7.42 22.03
N HIS A 53 1.56 -6.89 22.51
CA HIS A 53 0.37 -6.65 21.69
C HIS A 53 0.39 -5.24 21.13
N VAL A 54 0.58 -5.12 19.81
CA VAL A 54 0.38 -3.85 19.11
C VAL A 54 -1.12 -3.59 19.05
N LYS A 55 -1.59 -2.55 19.74
CA LYS A 55 -2.97 -2.07 19.54
C LYS A 55 -3.08 -1.51 18.13
N PRO A 56 -4.18 -1.79 17.39
CA PRO A 56 -4.44 -1.12 16.12
C PRO A 56 -4.33 0.39 16.31
N ALA A 57 -3.64 1.06 15.40
CA ALA A 57 -3.55 2.51 15.43
C ALA A 57 -4.95 3.10 15.23
N THR A 58 -5.28 4.14 16.00
CA THR A 58 -6.50 4.92 15.74
C THR A 58 -6.28 5.68 14.43
N LEU A 59 -7.14 5.39 13.44
CA LEU A 59 -7.05 6.05 12.15
C LEU A 59 -7.42 7.52 12.26
N THR A 60 -6.63 8.38 11.62
CA THR A 60 -6.89 9.82 11.55
C THR A 60 -7.71 10.10 10.27
N PRO A 61 -8.80 10.89 10.35
CA PRO A 61 -9.54 11.28 9.15
C PRO A 61 -8.62 12.01 8.16
N PHE A 62 -8.71 11.62 6.88
CA PHE A 62 -8.01 12.30 5.80
C PHE A 62 -8.96 13.22 5.03
N PRO A 63 -8.50 14.39 4.53
CA PRO A 63 -9.31 15.31 3.74
C PRO A 63 -10.02 14.62 2.57
N LYS A 64 -11.19 15.17 2.18
CA LYS A 64 -12.07 14.64 1.14
C LYS A 64 -12.31 15.66 0.05
N ASN A 65 -12.44 15.17 -1.17
CA ASN A 65 -12.94 15.93 -2.33
C ASN A 65 -13.89 15.02 -3.12
N ASP A 66 -15.00 14.67 -2.48
CA ASP A 66 -15.92 13.65 -2.99
C ASP A 66 -16.67 14.12 -4.25
N ASP A 67 -16.97 15.42 -4.37
CA ASP A 67 -17.70 15.95 -5.54
C ASP A 67 -16.85 15.81 -6.81
N LEU A 68 -15.61 16.24 -6.76
CA LEU A 68 -14.69 16.09 -7.90
C LEU A 68 -14.38 14.63 -8.18
N ALA A 69 -14.27 13.79 -7.14
CA ALA A 69 -14.08 12.35 -7.32
C ALA A 69 -15.26 11.70 -8.04
N ARG A 70 -16.51 12.02 -7.66
CA ARG A 70 -17.72 11.54 -8.35
C ARG A 70 -17.75 11.98 -9.81
N GLN A 71 -17.40 13.23 -10.07
CA GLN A 71 -17.32 13.75 -11.44
C GLN A 71 -16.26 13.01 -12.27
N ALA A 72 -15.06 12.79 -11.72
CA ALA A 72 -14.02 12.04 -12.39
C ALA A 72 -14.41 10.57 -12.65
N LEU A 73 -15.03 9.91 -11.68
CA LEU A 73 -15.50 8.54 -11.81
C LEU A 73 -16.65 8.41 -12.81
N ALA A 74 -17.52 9.41 -12.91
CA ALA A 74 -18.60 9.42 -13.90
C ALA A 74 -18.09 9.52 -15.35
N SER A 75 -16.87 10.02 -15.56
CA SER A 75 -16.23 10.10 -16.89
C SER A 75 -15.66 8.79 -17.41
N THR A 76 -15.56 7.77 -16.55
CA THR A 76 -15.04 6.44 -16.90
C THR A 76 -16.06 5.35 -16.62
N LYS A 77 -15.98 4.25 -17.37
CA LYS A 77 -16.75 3.02 -17.09
C LYS A 77 -15.99 2.06 -16.18
N ALA A 78 -14.76 2.38 -15.81
CA ALA A 78 -13.92 1.51 -15.02
C ALA A 78 -14.31 1.54 -13.55
N ALA A 79 -14.86 0.44 -13.05
CA ALA A 79 -15.17 0.26 -11.64
C ALA A 79 -13.95 -0.20 -10.82
N LYS A 80 -12.96 -0.81 -11.45
CA LYS A 80 -11.74 -1.37 -10.86
C LYS A 80 -10.54 -1.20 -11.79
N GLY A 81 -9.33 -1.40 -11.28
CA GLY A 81 -8.07 -1.24 -12.01
C GLY A 81 -7.21 -0.16 -11.38
N TYR A 82 -6.56 0.67 -12.19
CA TYR A 82 -5.63 1.69 -11.71
C TYR A 82 -6.08 3.09 -12.11
N CYS A 83 -5.96 4.02 -11.16
CA CYS A 83 -6.15 5.45 -11.39
C CYS A 83 -4.82 6.19 -11.14
N LEU A 84 -4.43 7.08 -12.05
CA LEU A 84 -3.31 7.97 -11.87
C LEU A 84 -3.81 9.38 -11.52
N VAL A 85 -3.32 9.93 -10.42
CA VAL A 85 -3.57 11.31 -10.01
C VAL A 85 -2.26 12.08 -10.02
N ILE A 86 -2.20 13.19 -10.75
CA ILE A 86 -0.99 13.99 -10.90
C ILE A 86 -0.96 15.13 -9.89
N GLY A 87 0.10 15.15 -9.06
CA GLY A 87 0.36 16.19 -8.06
C GLY A 87 0.01 15.79 -6.62
N ALA A 88 0.90 16.09 -5.67
CA ALA A 88 0.70 15.79 -4.24
C ALA A 88 -0.48 16.55 -3.64
N LYS A 89 -0.82 17.74 -4.16
CA LYS A 89 -1.93 18.57 -3.69
C LYS A 89 -3.30 17.92 -3.94
N GLU A 90 -3.36 16.98 -4.87
CA GLU A 90 -4.56 16.25 -5.24
C GLU A 90 -4.81 14.99 -4.38
N ALA A 91 -4.08 14.83 -3.29
CA ALA A 91 -4.20 13.67 -2.42
C ALA A 91 -5.60 13.51 -1.79
N ALA A 92 -6.31 14.61 -1.52
CA ALA A 92 -7.70 14.57 -1.05
C ALA A 92 -8.64 13.97 -2.11
N LEU A 93 -8.43 14.33 -3.39
CA LEU A 93 -9.14 13.74 -4.51
C LEU A 93 -8.78 12.26 -4.68
N ALA A 94 -7.50 11.91 -4.62
CA ALA A 94 -7.03 10.54 -4.67
C ALA A 94 -7.67 9.67 -3.57
N ALA A 95 -7.74 10.20 -2.34
CA ALA A 95 -8.38 9.52 -1.22
C ALA A 95 -9.89 9.33 -1.42
N SER A 96 -10.57 10.31 -2.04
CA SER A 96 -12.00 10.18 -2.36
C SER A 96 -12.24 9.17 -3.49
N ILE A 97 -11.41 9.15 -4.53
CA ILE A 97 -11.49 8.14 -5.61
C ILE A 97 -11.32 6.72 -5.04
N ALA A 98 -10.30 6.50 -4.22
CA ALA A 98 -10.05 5.20 -3.60
C ALA A 98 -11.23 4.71 -2.74
N ARG A 99 -11.90 5.62 -2.01
CA ARG A 99 -13.07 5.26 -1.19
C ARG A 99 -14.37 5.05 -1.99
N LEU A 100 -14.51 5.70 -3.13
CA LEU A 100 -15.74 5.68 -3.93
C LEU A 100 -15.69 4.65 -5.08
N SER A 101 -14.59 3.93 -5.23
CA SER A 101 -14.38 2.92 -6.29
C SER A 101 -13.43 1.81 -5.82
N ASP A 102 -13.32 0.75 -6.62
CA ASP A 102 -12.34 -0.32 -6.43
C ASP A 102 -11.03 -0.03 -7.22
N LEU A 103 -10.77 1.22 -7.58
CA LEU A 103 -9.55 1.63 -8.26
C LEU A 103 -8.39 1.73 -7.27
N ARG A 104 -7.24 1.17 -7.64
CA ARG A 104 -5.96 1.40 -6.95
C ARG A 104 -5.38 2.72 -7.44
N VAL A 105 -5.15 3.65 -6.52
CA VAL A 105 -4.76 5.02 -6.89
C VAL A 105 -3.25 5.19 -6.75
N VAL A 106 -2.63 5.63 -7.82
CA VAL A 106 -1.24 6.06 -7.85
C VAL A 106 -1.21 7.58 -7.88
N VAL A 107 -0.62 8.22 -6.89
CA VAL A 107 -0.34 9.66 -6.91
C VAL A 107 1.07 9.86 -7.42
N SER A 108 1.22 10.53 -8.56
CA SER A 108 2.52 10.92 -9.10
C SER A 108 2.83 12.35 -8.66
N ALA A 109 3.81 12.51 -7.77
CA ALA A 109 4.14 13.78 -7.15
C ALA A 109 5.60 14.17 -7.41
N ASP A 110 5.87 15.47 -7.55
CA ASP A 110 7.23 15.96 -7.65
C ASP A 110 7.95 15.82 -6.31
N LYS A 111 9.24 15.53 -6.32
CA LYS A 111 10.04 15.18 -5.14
C LYS A 111 9.97 16.20 -4.00
N ASP A 112 9.74 17.46 -4.32
CA ASP A 112 9.76 18.58 -3.36
C ASP A 112 8.36 18.94 -2.81
N GLU A 113 7.30 18.22 -3.18
CA GLU A 113 5.90 18.52 -2.83
C GLU A 113 5.47 18.03 -1.42
N GLY A 114 6.40 17.88 -0.48
CA GLY A 114 6.07 17.42 0.88
C GLY A 114 5.61 15.94 0.93
N VAL A 115 6.10 15.13 -0.01
CA VAL A 115 5.71 13.72 -0.20
C VAL A 115 5.91 12.89 1.06
N ALA A 116 6.99 13.10 1.81
CA ALA A 116 7.24 12.38 3.05
C ALA A 116 6.16 12.63 4.12
N LYS A 117 5.66 13.85 4.22
CA LYS A 117 4.55 14.21 5.12
C LYS A 117 3.27 13.55 4.63
N LEU A 118 2.97 13.64 3.34
CA LEU A 118 1.77 13.06 2.74
C LEU A 118 1.71 11.54 2.91
N LYS A 119 2.82 10.83 2.73
CA LYS A 119 2.91 9.37 2.99
C LYS A 119 2.53 9.04 4.44
N ARG A 120 3.02 9.82 5.42
CA ARG A 120 2.66 9.64 6.84
C ARG A 120 1.18 9.91 7.10
N ASP A 121 0.64 10.99 6.55
CA ASP A 121 -0.76 11.38 6.75
C ASP A 121 -1.72 10.33 6.17
N LEU A 122 -1.42 9.81 4.97
CA LEU A 122 -2.16 8.71 4.36
C LEU A 122 -2.00 7.38 5.13
N ALA A 123 -0.81 7.09 5.66
CA ALA A 123 -0.59 5.93 6.50
C ALA A 123 -1.39 6.00 7.81
N ASN A 124 -1.42 7.18 8.45
CA ASN A 124 -2.23 7.42 9.64
C ASN A 124 -3.74 7.31 9.36
N ALA A 125 -4.15 7.54 8.12
CA ALA A 125 -5.53 7.34 7.67
C ALA A 125 -5.84 5.90 7.23
N GLY A 126 -4.85 5.00 7.22
CA GLY A 126 -5.00 3.61 6.78
C GLY A 126 -5.12 3.42 5.27
N LEU A 127 -4.82 4.47 4.49
CA LEU A 127 -4.99 4.47 3.03
C LEU A 127 -3.70 4.13 2.26
N TYR A 128 -2.52 4.41 2.86
CA TYR A 128 -1.23 4.24 2.17
C TYR A 128 -0.82 2.78 2.06
N GLY A 129 -0.32 2.40 0.89
CA GLY A 129 0.26 1.08 0.60
C GLY A 129 -0.76 0.05 0.12
N ASN A 130 -2.03 0.19 0.43
CA ASN A 130 -3.09 -0.72 -0.03
C ASN A 130 -3.97 -0.07 -1.11
N GLU A 131 -4.57 1.06 -0.81
CA GLU A 131 -5.49 1.75 -1.71
C GLU A 131 -4.80 2.84 -2.52
N ILE A 132 -3.83 3.54 -1.89
CA ILE A 132 -3.09 4.65 -2.47
C ILE A 132 -1.60 4.42 -2.31
N VAL A 133 -0.85 4.60 -3.39
CA VAL A 133 0.62 4.69 -3.37
C VAL A 133 1.06 6.03 -3.94
N ILE A 134 2.21 6.54 -3.46
CA ILE A 134 2.80 7.77 -3.97
C ILE A 134 4.13 7.42 -4.62
N HIS A 135 4.23 7.75 -5.91
CA HIS A 135 5.47 7.70 -6.66
C HIS A 135 6.04 9.10 -6.79
N GLU A 136 7.25 9.26 -6.26
CA GLU A 136 8.03 10.47 -6.47
C GLU A 136 8.61 10.45 -7.88
N ARG A 137 8.36 11.49 -8.64
CA ARG A 137 8.93 11.65 -9.98
C ARG A 137 10.03 12.70 -9.99
N ASN A 138 11.04 12.49 -10.81
CA ASN A 138 11.88 13.56 -11.25
C ASN A 138 11.12 14.34 -12.34
N GLN A 139 11.46 15.62 -12.56
CA GLN A 139 10.80 16.50 -13.53
C GLN A 139 11.08 16.06 -14.99
N PHE A 140 10.63 14.87 -15.38
CA PHE A 140 10.70 14.38 -16.75
C PHE A 140 9.34 14.48 -17.43
N PRO A 141 9.28 14.79 -18.73
CA PRO A 141 8.03 14.87 -19.47
C PRO A 141 7.33 13.50 -19.62
N THR A 142 8.08 12.40 -19.51
CA THR A 142 7.57 11.02 -19.57
C THR A 142 7.49 10.41 -18.20
N LEU A 143 6.40 9.71 -17.94
CA LEU A 143 6.16 9.02 -16.67
C LEU A 143 6.67 7.55 -16.76
N PRO A 144 7.25 7.00 -15.68
CA PRO A 144 7.88 5.68 -15.68
C PRO A 144 6.84 4.54 -15.57
N TYR A 145 5.80 4.61 -16.37
CA TYR A 145 4.75 3.59 -16.40
C TYR A 145 4.65 2.96 -17.79
N ALA A 146 4.23 1.70 -17.81
CA ALA A 146 3.93 0.99 -19.06
C ALA A 146 2.74 1.62 -19.78
N ASP A 147 2.64 1.39 -21.09
CA ASP A 147 1.52 1.83 -21.90
C ASP A 147 0.23 1.14 -21.45
N HIS A 148 -0.87 1.87 -21.55
CA HIS A 148 -2.23 1.34 -21.31
C HIS A 148 -2.46 0.71 -19.93
N ILE A 149 -1.80 1.24 -18.88
CA ILE A 149 -1.93 0.67 -17.52
C ILE A 149 -3.08 1.30 -16.72
N PHE A 150 -3.45 2.57 -17.00
CA PHE A 150 -4.43 3.28 -16.20
C PHE A 150 -5.82 3.31 -16.84
N ASN A 151 -6.84 3.08 -16.02
CA ASN A 151 -8.25 3.17 -16.42
C ASN A 151 -8.82 4.59 -16.27
N LEU A 152 -8.19 5.39 -15.41
CA LEU A 152 -8.52 6.79 -15.18
C LEU A 152 -7.24 7.58 -14.93
N ILE A 153 -7.11 8.75 -15.55
CA ILE A 153 -6.02 9.69 -15.27
C ILE A 153 -6.62 11.04 -14.92
N VAL A 154 -6.21 11.61 -13.80
CA VAL A 154 -6.60 12.93 -13.34
C VAL A 154 -5.39 13.85 -13.32
N ASN A 155 -5.37 14.85 -14.21
CA ASN A 155 -4.28 15.82 -14.40
C ASN A 155 -4.84 17.26 -14.31
N PRO A 156 -5.21 17.75 -13.13
CA PRO A 156 -5.89 19.04 -12.97
C PRO A 156 -5.05 20.24 -13.43
N LEU A 157 -3.73 20.16 -13.19
CA LEU A 157 -2.80 21.23 -13.52
C LEU A 157 -2.30 21.19 -14.97
N ARG A 158 -2.75 20.22 -15.76
CA ARG A 158 -2.29 19.98 -17.14
C ARG A 158 -0.75 19.94 -17.27
N SER A 159 -0.08 19.46 -16.23
CA SER A 159 1.38 19.43 -16.13
C SER A 159 2.04 18.32 -16.97
N ILE A 160 1.26 17.37 -17.47
CA ILE A 160 1.72 16.27 -18.31
C ILE A 160 1.12 16.45 -19.73
N PRO A 161 1.93 16.30 -20.79
CA PRO A 161 1.46 16.38 -22.17
C PRO A 161 0.36 15.36 -22.48
N GLU A 162 -0.62 15.74 -23.29
CA GLU A 162 -1.75 14.87 -23.67
C GLU A 162 -1.30 13.56 -24.33
N ALA A 163 -0.30 13.62 -25.19
CA ALA A 163 0.25 12.43 -25.85
C ALA A 163 0.76 11.39 -24.85
N GLU A 164 1.38 11.84 -23.76
CA GLU A 164 1.84 10.96 -22.68
C GLU A 164 0.66 10.39 -21.87
N LEU A 165 -0.38 11.18 -21.62
CA LEU A 165 -1.58 10.69 -20.94
C LEU A 165 -2.31 9.63 -21.77
N LEU A 166 -2.41 9.85 -23.11
CA LEU A 166 -3.01 8.88 -24.02
C LEU A 166 -2.21 7.58 -24.12
N ARG A 167 -0.87 7.66 -24.06
CA ARG A 167 -0.01 6.46 -24.00
C ARG A 167 -0.32 5.60 -22.77
N LEU A 168 -0.57 6.24 -21.64
CA LEU A 168 -0.78 5.58 -20.35
C LEU A 168 -2.20 5.08 -20.13
N LEU A 169 -3.19 5.68 -20.80
CA LEU A 169 -4.60 5.37 -20.65
C LEU A 169 -4.99 4.11 -21.41
N GLN A 170 -5.78 3.26 -20.80
CA GLN A 170 -6.38 2.12 -21.49
C GLN A 170 -7.40 2.61 -22.53
N PRO A 171 -7.44 1.97 -23.71
CA PRO A 171 -8.38 2.29 -24.77
C PRO A 171 -9.85 2.00 -24.40
#